data_90406c8417b1b7ec13e159a117b6a3c1
#
_entry.id   90406c8417b1b7ec13e159a117b6a3c1
#
_cell.length_a   1.000
_cell.length_b   1.000
_cell.length_c   1.000
_cell.angle_alpha   90.00
_cell.angle_beta   90.00
_cell.angle_gamma   90.00
#
_symmetry.space_group_name_H-M   'P 1'
#
loop_
_entity.id
_entity.type
_entity.pdbx_description
1 polymer ?
#
loop_
_entity_poly.entity_id
_entity_poly.type
_entity_poly.pdbx_seq_one_letter_code
_entity_poly.pdbx_strand_id
1 'polypeptide(L)'
;IKKCMEKFTYFLEQKRIRRFNLRRCAFAAIFLCAASSVFAQGYPETSYKLSDDKTVLEIWKGDETDIDMNSDANLKGVNEIADYAFDGNTNVKSIVIGENVKTIGAGAFLDCTSLEKVVMPDGLETIGRAGFSSCTELKNVVLPTSLKSMGNSVFYNCAAIDKIIIPAEVTSVPDGAFNSCYSLSSVTFGDKVETIGEEAFKL
;
A
#
# COMPACT_ATOMS: atom_id res chain seq x y z
N ILE A 1 -8.38 30.20 4.76
CA ILE A 1 -9.65 30.14 5.51
C ILE A 1 -10.82 30.37 4.56
N LYS A 2 -10.86 31.47 3.76
CA LYS A 2 -11.97 31.82 2.86
C LYS A 2 -12.26 30.72 1.82
N LYS A 3 -11.24 30.16 1.16
CA LYS A 3 -11.34 29.08 0.18
C LYS A 3 -11.81 27.73 0.79
N CYS A 4 -11.52 27.48 2.07
CA CYS A 4 -11.97 26.27 2.77
C CYS A 4 -13.46 26.40 3.16
N MET A 5 -13.89 27.59 3.55
CA MET A 5 -15.30 27.86 3.86
C MET A 5 -16.20 27.78 2.61
N GLU A 6 -15.74 28.21 1.44
CA GLU A 6 -16.50 28.13 0.18
C GLU A 6 -16.71 26.66 -0.24
N LYS A 7 -15.71 25.78 -0.08
CA LYS A 7 -15.84 24.33 -0.35
C LYS A 7 -16.79 23.63 0.63
N PHE A 8 -16.79 24.07 1.90
CA PHE A 8 -17.68 23.51 2.92
C PHE A 8 -19.13 23.94 2.72
N THR A 9 -19.38 25.19 2.31
CA THR A 9 -20.73 25.71 1.97
C THR A 9 -21.28 24.94 0.76
N TYR A 10 -20.47 24.73 -0.27
CA TYR A 10 -20.85 23.93 -1.45
C TYR A 10 -21.20 22.48 -1.09
N PHE A 11 -20.46 21.85 -0.17
CA PHE A 11 -20.73 20.50 0.31
C PHE A 11 -22.05 20.38 1.09
N LEU A 12 -22.39 21.39 1.90
CA LEU A 12 -23.63 21.42 2.67
C LEU A 12 -24.87 21.67 1.78
N GLU A 13 -24.76 22.46 0.74
CA GLU A 13 -25.83 22.68 -0.25
C GLU A 13 -26.20 21.41 -1.02
N GLN A 14 -25.20 20.60 -1.39
CA GLN A 14 -25.42 19.33 -2.10
C GLN A 14 -26.13 18.26 -1.24
N LYS A 15 -26.04 18.30 0.10
CA LYS A 15 -26.61 17.30 0.99
C LYS A 15 -27.98 17.63 1.62
N ARG A 16 -28.63 18.74 1.24
CA ARG A 16 -30.00 19.09 1.73
C ARG A 16 -30.17 18.98 3.26
N ILE A 17 -29.17 19.40 4.04
CA ILE A 17 -29.25 19.35 5.50
C ILE A 17 -29.90 20.63 6.01
N ARG A 18 -31.16 20.48 6.48
CA ARG A 18 -31.96 21.58 7.01
C ARG A 18 -31.38 22.08 8.34
N ARG A 19 -31.06 23.38 8.39
CA ARG A 19 -30.83 24.25 9.55
C ARG A 19 -30.00 23.66 10.70
N PHE A 20 -28.70 23.83 10.60
CA PHE A 20 -27.80 23.69 11.74
C PHE A 20 -27.45 25.09 12.30
N ASN A 21 -27.46 25.23 13.64
CA ASN A 21 -27.28 26.48 14.37
C ASN A 21 -25.79 26.90 14.31
N LEU A 22 -25.49 28.00 13.60
CA LEU A 22 -24.11 28.47 13.28
C LEU A 22 -23.16 28.64 14.49
N ARG A 23 -23.71 28.81 15.70
CA ARG A 23 -22.87 28.97 16.89
C ARG A 23 -22.24 27.66 17.41
N ARG A 24 -22.76 26.49 16.98
CA ARG A 24 -22.16 25.18 17.31
C ARG A 24 -21.20 24.67 16.23
N CYS A 25 -21.27 25.23 15.03
CA CYS A 25 -20.38 24.83 13.91
C CYS A 25 -18.99 25.42 14.01
N ALA A 26 -18.76 26.53 14.73
CA ALA A 26 -17.44 27.13 14.89
C ALA A 26 -16.45 26.20 15.62
N PHE A 27 -16.93 25.42 16.61
CA PHE A 27 -16.08 24.46 17.32
C PHE A 27 -15.81 23.20 16.50
N ALA A 28 -16.81 22.70 15.74
CA ALA A 28 -16.63 21.54 14.88
C ALA A 28 -15.74 21.85 13.65
N ALA A 29 -15.82 23.07 13.11
CA ALA A 29 -14.97 23.50 12.00
C ALA A 29 -13.50 23.70 12.42
N ILE A 30 -13.25 24.12 13.65
CA ILE A 30 -11.91 24.26 14.22
C ILE A 30 -11.31 22.86 14.48
N PHE A 31 -12.11 21.89 14.92
CA PHE A 31 -11.66 20.53 15.14
C PHE A 31 -11.43 19.76 13.81
N LEU A 32 -12.27 19.98 12.78
CA LEU A 32 -12.04 19.40 11.45
C LEU A 32 -10.86 20.06 10.72
N CYS A 33 -10.63 21.37 10.93
CA CYS A 33 -9.47 22.06 10.35
C CYS A 33 -8.17 21.67 11.06
N ALA A 34 -8.21 21.40 12.36
CA ALA A 34 -7.07 20.87 13.10
C ALA A 34 -6.75 19.41 12.70
N ALA A 35 -7.79 18.59 12.49
CA ALA A 35 -7.61 17.22 11.98
C ALA A 35 -7.09 17.20 10.52
N SER A 36 -7.55 18.12 9.66
CA SER A 36 -7.03 18.23 8.29
C SER A 36 -5.65 18.87 8.20
N SER A 37 -5.23 19.65 9.19
CA SER A 37 -3.86 20.18 9.26
C SER A 37 -2.86 19.15 9.82
N VAL A 38 -3.31 18.16 10.59
CA VAL A 38 -2.47 17.05 11.04
C VAL A 38 -2.17 16.10 9.86
N PHE A 39 -3.12 15.89 8.94
CA PHE A 39 -2.86 15.12 7.70
C PHE A 39 -2.04 15.88 6.64
N ALA A 40 -1.88 17.21 6.77
CA ALA A 40 -1.07 18.01 5.85
C ALA A 40 0.42 18.10 6.26
N GLN A 41 0.81 17.52 7.38
CA GLN A 41 2.19 17.58 7.91
C GLN A 41 3.02 16.32 7.66
N GLY A 42 2.43 15.28 7.05
CA GLY A 42 3.10 13.99 6.85
C GLY A 42 3.21 13.18 8.16
N TYR A 43 3.93 12.08 8.09
CA TYR A 43 4.19 11.24 9.26
C TYR A 43 5.33 11.81 10.10
N PRO A 44 5.36 11.58 11.44
CA PRO A 44 6.50 11.95 12.26
C PRO A 44 7.81 11.37 11.68
N GLU A 45 8.88 12.13 11.64
CA GLU A 45 10.19 11.65 11.17
C GLU A 45 10.72 10.47 12.00
N THR A 46 10.15 10.24 13.19
CA THR A 46 10.43 9.06 14.02
C THR A 46 9.74 7.79 13.54
N SER A 47 8.68 7.91 12.71
CA SER A 47 7.92 6.79 12.19
C SER A 47 8.65 6.03 11.08
N TYR A 48 9.66 6.63 10.46
CA TYR A 48 10.41 5.98 9.38
C TYR A 48 11.87 6.46 9.32
N LYS A 49 12.68 5.73 8.57
CA LYS A 49 14.04 6.11 8.22
C LYS A 49 14.20 6.05 6.70
N LEU A 50 14.76 7.10 6.13
CA LEU A 50 15.16 7.17 4.73
C LEU A 50 16.69 7.05 4.59
N SER A 51 17.15 6.65 3.41
CA SER A 51 18.54 6.79 2.99
C SER A 51 18.99 8.27 3.02
N ASP A 52 20.30 8.51 2.99
CA ASP A 52 20.87 9.88 3.05
C ASP A 52 20.38 10.77 1.90
N ASP A 53 20.17 10.20 0.72
CA ASP A 53 19.64 10.88 -0.47
C ASP A 53 18.10 10.92 -0.51
N LYS A 54 17.44 10.34 0.49
CA LYS A 54 15.98 10.26 0.65
C LYS A 54 15.25 9.55 -0.49
N THR A 55 15.91 8.68 -1.21
CA THR A 55 15.32 7.92 -2.32
C THR A 55 14.84 6.54 -1.91
N VAL A 56 15.31 6.01 -0.77
CA VAL A 56 14.97 4.69 -0.27
C VAL A 56 14.29 4.80 1.09
N LEU A 57 13.13 4.16 1.24
CA LEU A 57 12.51 3.93 2.55
C LEU A 57 13.19 2.71 3.19
N GLU A 58 14.13 2.95 4.12
CA GLU A 58 14.92 1.89 4.76
C GLU A 58 14.15 1.09 5.78
N ILE A 59 13.34 1.76 6.59
CA ILE A 59 12.56 1.08 7.64
C ILE A 59 11.37 1.93 8.07
N TRP A 60 10.24 1.30 8.34
CA TRP A 60 9.06 1.86 9.00
C TRP A 60 9.00 1.42 10.46
N LYS A 61 8.87 2.37 11.38
CA LYS A 61 8.84 2.15 12.84
C LYS A 61 7.55 2.65 13.48
N GLY A 62 6.71 3.34 12.67
CA GLY A 62 5.46 3.90 13.14
C GLY A 62 4.41 2.83 13.47
N ASP A 63 3.41 3.23 14.22
CA ASP A 63 2.27 2.42 14.62
C ASP A 63 0.98 2.80 13.85
N GLU A 64 1.14 3.58 12.78
CA GLU A 64 0.05 3.96 11.90
C GLU A 64 -0.59 2.72 11.25
N THR A 65 -1.92 2.71 11.25
CA THR A 65 -2.70 1.62 10.65
C THR A 65 -2.95 1.82 9.15
N ASP A 66 -3.00 3.08 8.72
CA ASP A 66 -3.28 3.47 7.35
C ASP A 66 -2.21 4.45 6.87
N ILE A 67 -1.44 4.03 5.87
CA ILE A 67 -0.31 4.78 5.35
C ILE A 67 -0.63 5.23 3.93
N ASP A 68 -0.48 6.52 3.64
CA ASP A 68 -0.44 7.06 2.28
C ASP A 68 0.88 7.79 2.06
N MET A 69 1.84 7.13 1.40
CA MET A 69 3.16 7.71 1.13
C MET A 69 3.08 8.98 0.28
N ASN A 70 2.02 9.14 -0.54
CA ASN A 70 1.85 10.33 -1.37
C ASN A 70 1.37 11.55 -0.57
N SER A 71 0.88 11.36 0.65
CA SER A 71 0.48 12.45 1.55
C SER A 71 1.66 13.10 2.27
N ASP A 72 2.82 12.42 2.35
CA ASP A 72 4.02 12.90 3.02
C ASP A 72 5.04 13.47 2.02
N ALA A 73 5.50 14.70 2.26
CA ALA A 73 6.42 15.39 1.37
C ALA A 73 7.81 14.72 1.28
N ASN A 74 8.28 14.08 2.36
CA ASN A 74 9.55 13.36 2.37
C ASN A 74 9.45 12.01 1.67
N LEU A 75 8.28 11.34 1.72
CA LEU A 75 8.08 10.04 1.09
C LEU A 75 7.80 10.13 -0.41
N LYS A 76 7.39 11.29 -0.93
CA LYS A 76 7.16 11.48 -2.38
C LYS A 76 8.39 11.26 -3.25
N GLY A 77 9.60 11.48 -2.73
CA GLY A 77 10.85 11.25 -3.43
C GLY A 77 11.31 9.79 -3.47
N VAL A 78 10.68 8.94 -2.67
CA VAL A 78 11.07 7.54 -2.52
C VAL A 78 10.78 6.77 -3.80
N ASN A 79 11.80 6.07 -4.31
CA ASN A 79 11.71 5.21 -5.49
C ASN A 79 11.92 3.72 -5.17
N GLU A 80 12.30 3.40 -3.93
CA GLU A 80 12.51 2.04 -3.45
C GLU A 80 12.06 1.89 -2.00
N ILE A 81 11.33 0.82 -1.72
CA ILE A 81 11.11 0.31 -0.36
C ILE A 81 12.16 -0.77 -0.13
N ALA A 82 13.04 -0.57 0.84
CA ALA A 82 14.17 -1.44 1.10
C ALA A 82 13.75 -2.85 1.55
N ASP A 83 14.71 -3.75 1.55
CA ASP A 83 14.56 -5.07 2.13
C ASP A 83 14.13 -4.95 3.61
N TYR A 84 13.10 -5.71 3.97
CA TYR A 84 12.57 -5.79 5.35
C TYR A 84 12.07 -4.47 5.95
N ALA A 85 11.72 -3.47 5.12
CA ALA A 85 11.34 -2.14 5.57
C ALA A 85 10.12 -2.13 6.52
N PHE A 86 9.16 -3.04 6.34
CA PHE A 86 7.98 -3.23 7.19
C PHE A 86 7.93 -4.62 7.85
N ASP A 87 9.04 -5.36 7.87
CA ASP A 87 9.07 -6.72 8.40
C ASP A 87 8.46 -6.82 9.82
N GLY A 88 7.52 -7.75 9.99
CA GLY A 88 6.83 -7.98 11.26
C GLY A 88 5.92 -6.84 11.72
N ASN A 89 5.61 -5.85 10.87
CA ASN A 89 4.68 -4.79 11.24
C ASN A 89 3.23 -5.32 11.27
N THR A 90 2.71 -5.55 12.45
CA THR A 90 1.34 -6.04 12.68
C THR A 90 0.32 -4.92 12.89
N ASN A 91 0.72 -3.65 12.81
CA ASN A 91 -0.18 -2.50 12.98
C ASN A 91 -0.78 -2.04 11.65
N VAL A 92 0.01 -2.03 10.57
CA VAL A 92 -0.43 -1.53 9.27
C VAL A 92 -1.53 -2.41 8.68
N LYS A 93 -2.67 -1.78 8.35
CA LYS A 93 -3.82 -2.42 7.70
C LYS A 93 -3.94 -2.04 6.24
N SER A 94 -3.62 -0.80 5.91
CA SER A 94 -3.62 -0.36 4.53
C SER A 94 -2.41 0.51 4.20
N ILE A 95 -1.89 0.34 2.98
CA ILE A 95 -0.82 1.19 2.46
C ILE A 95 -1.09 1.58 1.01
N VAL A 96 -0.95 2.88 0.74
CA VAL A 96 -0.81 3.44 -0.61
C VAL A 96 0.67 3.72 -0.83
N ILE A 97 1.30 2.91 -1.67
CA ILE A 97 2.72 3.03 -2.00
C ILE A 97 2.94 4.28 -2.88
N GLY A 98 4.05 4.97 -2.64
CA GLY A 98 4.39 6.22 -3.33
C GLY A 98 4.43 6.06 -4.85
N GLU A 99 3.95 7.07 -5.58
CA GLU A 99 3.82 7.04 -7.05
C GLU A 99 5.16 6.88 -7.79
N ASN A 100 6.29 7.22 -7.15
CA ASN A 100 7.63 7.11 -7.73
C ASN A 100 8.32 5.78 -7.41
N VAL A 101 7.72 4.90 -6.58
CA VAL A 101 8.32 3.62 -6.20
C VAL A 101 8.34 2.67 -7.39
N LYS A 102 9.53 2.17 -7.71
CA LYS A 102 9.80 1.20 -8.77
C LYS A 102 10.14 -0.18 -8.23
N THR A 103 10.64 -0.24 -7.01
CA THR A 103 11.12 -1.48 -6.40
C THR A 103 10.58 -1.64 -4.99
N ILE A 104 10.03 -2.81 -4.71
CA ILE A 104 9.75 -3.30 -3.37
C ILE A 104 10.78 -4.39 -3.08
N GLY A 105 11.58 -4.20 -2.03
CA GLY A 105 12.69 -5.08 -1.65
C GLY A 105 12.26 -6.46 -1.15
N ALA A 106 13.25 -7.30 -0.90
CA ALA A 106 13.03 -8.63 -0.33
C ALA A 106 12.45 -8.53 1.09
N GLY A 107 11.39 -9.31 1.37
CA GLY A 107 10.75 -9.31 2.69
C GLY A 107 10.20 -7.94 3.13
N ALA A 108 10.04 -6.98 2.20
CA ALA A 108 9.66 -5.61 2.57
C ALA A 108 8.41 -5.54 3.45
N PHE A 109 7.43 -6.42 3.23
CA PHE A 109 6.21 -6.57 4.03
C PHE A 109 6.08 -8.00 4.60
N LEU A 110 7.21 -8.67 4.87
CA LEU A 110 7.20 -10.00 5.48
C LEU A 110 6.48 -9.95 6.83
N ASP A 111 5.61 -10.94 7.08
CA ASP A 111 4.84 -11.06 8.33
C ASP A 111 3.99 -9.82 8.72
N CYS A 112 3.60 -8.99 7.75
CA CYS A 112 2.60 -7.95 7.96
C CYS A 112 1.19 -8.57 8.06
N THR A 113 0.93 -9.32 9.13
CA THR A 113 -0.27 -10.18 9.25
C THR A 113 -1.59 -9.42 9.27
N SER A 114 -1.59 -8.14 9.66
CA SER A 114 -2.78 -7.27 9.66
C SER A 114 -2.99 -6.50 8.36
N LEU A 115 -2.08 -6.60 7.39
CA LEU A 115 -2.18 -5.87 6.12
C LEU A 115 -3.32 -6.43 5.27
N GLU A 116 -4.40 -5.66 5.14
CA GLU A 116 -5.60 -6.02 4.38
C GLU A 116 -5.57 -5.50 2.93
N LYS A 117 -4.90 -4.35 2.72
CA LYS A 117 -4.91 -3.66 1.43
C LYS A 117 -3.58 -3.02 1.10
N VAL A 118 -3.13 -3.23 -0.12
CA VAL A 118 -2.01 -2.51 -0.72
C VAL A 118 -2.44 -1.88 -2.04
N VAL A 119 -2.09 -0.61 -2.24
CA VAL A 119 -2.23 0.08 -3.52
C VAL A 119 -0.84 0.30 -4.09
N MET A 120 -0.54 -0.38 -5.17
CA MET A 120 0.75 -0.32 -5.87
C MET A 120 0.70 0.74 -6.98
N PRO A 121 1.77 1.53 -7.19
CA PRO A 121 1.80 2.54 -8.24
C PRO A 121 1.95 1.91 -9.64
N ASP A 122 1.45 2.61 -10.66
CA ASP A 122 1.55 2.17 -12.06
C ASP A 122 3.00 2.07 -12.57
N GLY A 123 3.97 2.67 -11.85
CA GLY A 123 5.40 2.63 -12.18
C GLY A 123 6.19 1.50 -11.53
N LEU A 124 5.58 0.65 -10.69
CA LEU A 124 6.27 -0.44 -9.99
C LEU A 124 6.75 -1.50 -10.98
N GLU A 125 8.03 -1.84 -10.93
CA GLU A 125 8.67 -2.78 -11.86
C GLU A 125 9.06 -4.11 -11.21
N THR A 126 9.40 -4.09 -9.91
CA THR A 126 9.94 -5.26 -9.23
C THR A 126 9.39 -5.42 -7.83
N ILE A 127 9.05 -6.66 -7.45
CA ILE A 127 8.78 -7.06 -6.06
C ILE A 127 9.78 -8.16 -5.71
N GLY A 128 10.57 -7.95 -4.66
CA GLY A 128 11.61 -8.86 -4.20
C GLY A 128 11.08 -10.18 -3.62
N ARG A 129 12.02 -11.09 -3.31
CA ARG A 129 11.72 -12.37 -2.66
C ARG A 129 10.93 -12.13 -1.37
N ALA A 130 9.87 -12.93 -1.16
CA ALA A 130 9.02 -12.87 0.03
C ALA A 130 8.45 -11.46 0.33
N GLY A 131 8.34 -10.60 -0.68
CA GLY A 131 7.98 -9.19 -0.52
C GLY A 131 6.70 -8.94 0.29
N PHE A 132 5.72 -9.84 0.19
CA PHE A 132 4.45 -9.86 0.93
C PHE A 132 4.19 -11.21 1.60
N SER A 133 5.23 -12.00 1.86
CA SER A 133 5.05 -13.31 2.50
C SER A 133 4.37 -13.17 3.87
N SER A 134 3.44 -14.08 4.17
CA SER A 134 2.66 -14.11 5.42
C SER A 134 1.80 -12.86 5.70
N CYS A 135 1.43 -12.09 4.67
CA CYS A 135 0.38 -11.09 4.79
C CYS A 135 -1.00 -11.79 4.78
N THR A 136 -1.35 -12.46 5.88
CA THR A 136 -2.48 -13.42 5.94
C THR A 136 -3.85 -12.79 5.69
N GLU A 137 -4.04 -11.50 5.98
CA GLU A 137 -5.29 -10.76 5.77
C GLU A 137 -5.35 -10.00 4.43
N LEU A 138 -4.28 -10.07 3.61
CA LEU A 138 -4.18 -9.31 2.36
C LEU A 138 -5.18 -9.82 1.31
N LYS A 139 -6.05 -8.91 0.86
CA LYS A 139 -7.13 -9.17 -0.10
C LYS A 139 -7.01 -8.28 -1.34
N ASN A 140 -7.63 -8.71 -2.43
CA ASN A 140 -7.81 -7.88 -3.63
C ASN A 140 -6.50 -7.26 -4.15
N VAL A 141 -5.43 -8.05 -4.23
CA VAL A 141 -4.14 -7.60 -4.76
C VAL A 141 -4.27 -7.30 -6.25
N VAL A 142 -3.93 -6.06 -6.63
CA VAL A 142 -3.85 -5.64 -8.03
C VAL A 142 -2.39 -5.37 -8.36
N LEU A 143 -1.81 -6.26 -9.18
CA LEU A 143 -0.45 -6.08 -9.69
C LEU A 143 -0.48 -5.08 -10.85
N PRO A 144 0.38 -4.04 -10.85
CA PRO A 144 0.37 -3.03 -11.90
C PRO A 144 0.90 -3.60 -13.23
N THR A 145 0.44 -3.05 -14.34
CA THR A 145 0.83 -3.50 -15.69
C THR A 145 2.30 -3.27 -16.01
N SER A 146 2.97 -2.39 -15.28
CA SER A 146 4.41 -2.12 -15.36
C SER A 146 5.29 -3.20 -14.71
N LEU A 147 4.68 -4.11 -13.90
CA LEU A 147 5.45 -5.12 -13.17
C LEU A 147 6.11 -6.10 -14.15
N LYS A 148 7.43 -6.26 -14.02
CA LYS A 148 8.28 -7.11 -14.87
C LYS A 148 8.72 -8.38 -14.16
N SER A 149 8.95 -8.30 -12.84
CA SER A 149 9.49 -9.42 -12.07
C SER A 149 8.95 -9.49 -10.64
N MET A 150 8.84 -10.71 -10.17
CA MET A 150 8.51 -11.07 -8.79
C MET A 150 9.55 -12.06 -8.28
N GLY A 151 9.91 -11.98 -7.00
CA GLY A 151 10.82 -12.93 -6.36
C GLY A 151 10.10 -14.18 -5.84
N ASN A 152 10.88 -15.21 -5.51
CA ASN A 152 10.37 -16.45 -4.92
C ASN A 152 9.56 -16.15 -3.66
N SER A 153 8.48 -16.90 -3.46
CA SER A 153 7.62 -16.80 -2.27
C SER A 153 6.98 -15.41 -2.07
N VAL A 154 6.85 -14.60 -3.12
CA VAL A 154 6.42 -13.19 -3.04
C VAL A 154 5.11 -13.00 -2.28
N PHE A 155 4.13 -13.90 -2.41
CA PHE A 155 2.85 -13.94 -1.69
C PHE A 155 2.66 -15.28 -0.96
N TYR A 156 3.76 -15.91 -0.51
CA TYR A 156 3.66 -17.13 0.29
C TYR A 156 2.76 -16.91 1.50
N ASN A 157 1.84 -17.84 1.78
CA ASN A 157 0.92 -17.78 2.92
C ASN A 157 0.06 -16.48 3.00
N CYS A 158 -0.26 -15.88 1.86
CA CYS A 158 -1.28 -14.83 1.79
C CYS A 158 -2.67 -15.47 1.70
N ALA A 159 -3.14 -16.00 2.84
CA ALA A 159 -4.29 -16.91 2.90
C ALA A 159 -5.61 -16.27 2.41
N ALA A 160 -5.74 -14.94 2.47
CA ALA A 160 -6.95 -14.23 2.10
C ALA A 160 -7.03 -13.76 0.64
N ILE A 161 -5.96 -13.92 -0.17
CA ILE A 161 -6.01 -13.59 -1.59
C ILE A 161 -6.95 -14.56 -2.30
N ASP A 162 -8.00 -14.03 -2.95
CA ASP A 162 -9.01 -14.83 -3.65
C ASP A 162 -8.78 -14.92 -5.17
N LYS A 163 -8.19 -13.88 -5.74
CA LYS A 163 -7.93 -13.77 -7.19
C LYS A 163 -6.61 -13.05 -7.43
N ILE A 164 -5.93 -13.42 -8.51
CA ILE A 164 -4.73 -12.73 -8.97
C ILE A 164 -4.68 -12.67 -10.49
N ILE A 165 -4.24 -11.54 -11.02
CA ILE A 165 -3.95 -11.36 -12.44
C ILE A 165 -2.46 -11.10 -12.55
N ILE A 166 -1.74 -12.00 -13.23
CA ILE A 166 -0.32 -11.84 -13.52
C ILE A 166 -0.20 -10.90 -14.74
N PRO A 167 0.50 -9.78 -14.62
CA PRO A 167 0.63 -8.81 -15.71
C PRO A 167 1.35 -9.36 -16.93
N ALA A 168 1.07 -8.75 -18.10
CA ALA A 168 1.58 -9.22 -19.39
C ALA A 168 3.11 -9.17 -19.51
N GLU A 169 3.78 -8.28 -18.78
CA GLU A 169 5.24 -8.14 -18.83
C GLU A 169 5.98 -9.14 -17.93
N VAL A 170 5.27 -9.88 -17.08
CA VAL A 170 5.84 -10.95 -16.26
C VAL A 170 6.00 -12.20 -17.09
N THR A 171 7.23 -12.68 -17.24
CA THR A 171 7.55 -13.88 -18.03
C THR A 171 7.63 -15.18 -17.22
N SER A 172 7.78 -15.06 -15.89
CA SER A 172 7.90 -16.20 -14.99
C SER A 172 7.15 -15.97 -13.69
N VAL A 173 6.36 -16.95 -13.27
CA VAL A 173 5.82 -17.04 -11.91
C VAL A 173 6.85 -17.78 -11.07
N PRO A 174 7.46 -17.19 -10.05
CA PRO A 174 8.57 -17.79 -9.34
C PRO A 174 8.14 -18.91 -8.37
N ASP A 175 9.14 -19.64 -7.84
CA ASP A 175 8.92 -20.72 -6.90
C ASP A 175 8.16 -20.25 -5.68
N GLY A 176 7.16 -21.02 -5.27
CA GLY A 176 6.36 -20.76 -4.08
C GLY A 176 5.59 -19.43 -4.10
N ALA A 177 5.46 -18.76 -5.26
CA ALA A 177 4.93 -17.39 -5.36
C ALA A 177 3.60 -17.20 -4.64
N PHE A 178 2.68 -18.16 -4.72
CA PHE A 178 1.36 -18.19 -4.12
C PHE A 178 1.12 -19.47 -3.31
N ASN A 179 2.20 -20.11 -2.83
CA ASN A 179 2.09 -21.29 -1.98
C ASN A 179 1.33 -20.93 -0.69
N SER A 180 0.42 -21.79 -0.27
CA SER A 180 -0.46 -21.60 0.90
C SER A 180 -1.41 -20.39 0.83
N CYS A 181 -1.75 -19.95 -0.40
CA CYS A 181 -2.83 -18.99 -0.63
C CYS A 181 -4.19 -19.72 -0.63
N TYR A 182 -4.67 -20.15 0.52
CA TYR A 182 -5.79 -21.08 0.66
C TYR A 182 -7.13 -20.58 0.09
N SER A 183 -7.34 -19.26 -0.01
CA SER A 183 -8.55 -18.68 -0.62
C SER A 183 -8.45 -18.50 -2.12
N LEU A 184 -7.28 -18.74 -2.73
CA LEU A 184 -7.04 -18.44 -4.14
C LEU A 184 -7.87 -19.37 -5.04
N SER A 185 -8.88 -18.79 -5.68
CA SER A 185 -9.84 -19.50 -6.52
C SER A 185 -9.67 -19.22 -8.02
N SER A 186 -8.93 -18.16 -8.38
CA SER A 186 -8.75 -17.74 -9.77
C SER A 186 -7.39 -17.09 -10.00
N VAL A 187 -6.72 -17.57 -11.06
CA VAL A 187 -5.48 -16.99 -11.57
C VAL A 187 -5.65 -16.71 -13.05
N THR A 188 -5.36 -15.48 -13.46
CA THR A 188 -5.28 -15.12 -14.88
C THR A 188 -3.83 -14.80 -15.21
N PHE A 189 -3.30 -15.44 -16.24
CA PHE A 189 -1.92 -15.23 -16.68
C PHE A 189 -1.87 -14.23 -17.84
N GLY A 190 -0.89 -13.34 -17.79
CA GLY A 190 -0.53 -12.51 -18.94
C GLY A 190 0.06 -13.36 -20.09
N ASP A 191 -0.03 -12.85 -21.30
CA ASP A 191 0.33 -13.61 -22.53
C ASP A 191 1.82 -13.96 -22.62
N LYS A 192 2.70 -13.33 -21.84
CA LYS A 192 4.14 -13.55 -21.85
C LYS A 192 4.63 -14.54 -20.77
N VAL A 193 3.74 -15.11 -19.97
CA VAL A 193 4.14 -16.08 -18.95
C VAL A 193 4.59 -17.37 -19.63
N GLU A 194 5.89 -17.68 -19.50
CA GLU A 194 6.53 -18.85 -20.10
C GLU A 194 6.76 -19.96 -19.08
N THR A 195 6.96 -19.62 -17.81
CA THR A 195 7.32 -20.58 -16.76
C THR A 195 6.53 -20.38 -15.48
N ILE A 196 6.26 -21.49 -14.81
CA ILE A 196 5.69 -21.55 -13.46
C ILE A 196 6.64 -22.35 -12.60
N GLY A 197 7.17 -21.73 -11.55
CA GLY A 197 8.15 -22.32 -10.64
C GLY A 197 7.59 -23.42 -9.74
N GLU A 198 8.48 -24.09 -9.04
CA GLU A 198 8.12 -25.18 -8.13
C GLU A 198 7.19 -24.67 -7.02
N GLU A 199 6.16 -25.45 -6.70
CA GLU A 199 5.19 -25.14 -5.65
C GLU A 199 4.52 -23.77 -5.76
N ALA A 200 4.55 -23.10 -6.92
CA ALA A 200 4.05 -21.73 -7.06
C ALA A 200 2.58 -21.56 -6.59
N PHE A 201 1.76 -22.60 -6.68
CA PHE A 201 0.34 -22.63 -6.28
C PHE A 201 0.02 -23.83 -5.37
N LYS A 202 0.96 -24.31 -4.59
CA LYS A 202 0.72 -25.40 -3.65
C LYS A 202 -0.16 -24.93 -2.50
N LEU A 203 -1.24 -25.65 -2.23
CA LEU A 203 -2.18 -25.41 -1.14
C LEU A 203 -1.93 -26.35 0.03
#